data_06fa400bff3b7be2e7535cf32023f0c8
#
_entry.id   06fa400bff3b7be2e7535cf32023f0c8
#
_cell.length_a   1.000
_cell.length_b   1.000
_cell.length_c   1.000
_cell.angle_alpha   90.00
_cell.angle_beta   90.00
_cell.angle_gamma   90.00
#
_symmetry.space_group_name_H-M   'P 1'
#
loop_
_entity.id
_entity.type
_entity.pdbx_description
1 polymer ?
#
loop_
_entity_poly.entity_id
_entity_poly.type
_entity_poly.pdbx_seq_one_letter_code
_entity_poly.pdbx_strand_id
1 'polypeptide(L)'
;MPTSYYLGLSAILFGLGVVAFLFKRNIITIFMAIELMLNAVNLAFVAFSQALGQLDGQVFVFFVIVVAAAEAAVGLAIVMLIARNRQSLNVERVNLLKF
;
A
#
# COMPACT_ATOMS: atom_id res chain seq x y z
N MET A 1 -23.81 0.65 9.58
CA MET A 1 -23.44 -0.53 8.82
C MET A 1 -22.79 -1.56 9.71
N PRO A 2 -23.07 -2.84 9.48
CA PRO A 2 -22.41 -3.89 10.27
C PRO A 2 -20.91 -3.90 10.02
N THR A 3 -20.17 -4.26 11.06
CA THR A 3 -18.72 -4.38 10.98
C THR A 3 -18.28 -5.35 9.88
N SER A 4 -19.07 -6.42 9.65
CA SER A 4 -18.73 -7.41 8.64
C SER A 4 -18.65 -6.83 7.24
N TYR A 5 -19.40 -5.78 6.93
CA TYR A 5 -19.34 -5.13 5.62
C TYR A 5 -18.00 -4.41 5.45
N TYR A 6 -17.54 -3.75 6.48
CA TYR A 6 -16.23 -3.05 6.41
C TYR A 6 -15.09 -4.05 6.32
N LEU A 7 -15.17 -5.15 7.05
CA LEU A 7 -14.16 -6.19 6.98
C LEU A 7 -14.16 -6.88 5.62
N GLY A 8 -15.34 -7.09 5.03
CA GLY A 8 -15.45 -7.63 3.69
C GLY A 8 -14.81 -6.71 2.66
N LEU A 9 -15.07 -5.42 2.76
CA LEU A 9 -14.45 -4.44 1.87
C LEU A 9 -12.93 -4.41 2.05
N SER A 10 -12.47 -4.46 3.30
CA SER A 10 -11.05 -4.54 3.61
C SER A 10 -10.39 -5.74 2.94
N ALA A 11 -11.03 -6.91 3.03
CA ALA A 11 -10.52 -8.13 2.42
C ALA A 11 -10.43 -8.01 0.90
N ILE A 12 -11.45 -7.42 0.27
CA ILE A 12 -11.47 -7.22 -1.17
C ILE A 12 -10.34 -6.26 -1.59
N LEU A 13 -10.19 -5.16 -0.88
CA LEU A 13 -9.13 -4.19 -1.19
C LEU A 13 -7.75 -4.80 -1.03
N PHE A 14 -7.54 -5.56 0.03
CA PHE A 14 -6.26 -6.24 0.24
C PHE A 14 -5.98 -7.25 -0.89
N GLY A 15 -7.00 -8.01 -1.26
CA GLY A 15 -6.86 -8.98 -2.36
C GLY A 15 -6.52 -8.30 -3.67
N LEU A 16 -7.15 -7.16 -3.98
CA LEU A 16 -6.84 -6.40 -5.18
C LEU A 16 -5.40 -5.89 -5.15
N GLY A 17 -4.95 -5.44 -3.98
CA GLY A 17 -3.57 -5.01 -3.81
C GLY A 17 -2.58 -6.14 -4.05
N VAL A 18 -2.88 -7.32 -3.51
CA VAL A 18 -2.02 -8.49 -3.72
C VAL A 18 -1.95 -8.86 -5.19
N VAL A 19 -3.09 -8.89 -5.88
CA VAL A 19 -3.12 -9.21 -7.30
C VAL A 19 -2.30 -8.20 -8.09
N ALA A 20 -2.46 -6.92 -7.82
CA ALA A 20 -1.69 -5.91 -8.51
C ALA A 20 -0.19 -6.04 -8.22
N PHE A 21 0.17 -6.34 -6.97
CA PHE A 21 1.57 -6.54 -6.59
C PHE A 21 2.21 -7.69 -7.34
N LEU A 22 1.47 -8.79 -7.51
CA LEU A 22 2.01 -10.00 -8.11
C LEU A 22 2.11 -9.90 -9.64
N PHE A 23 1.19 -9.18 -10.28
CA PHE A 23 1.09 -9.22 -11.74
C PHE A 23 1.62 -7.98 -12.44
N LYS A 24 1.91 -6.91 -11.70
CA LYS A 24 2.46 -5.70 -12.31
C LYS A 24 3.95 -5.61 -12.07
N ARG A 25 4.65 -5.02 -13.04
CA ARG A 25 6.10 -4.89 -12.98
C ARG A 25 6.58 -3.45 -12.90
N ASN A 26 5.66 -2.53 -13.11
CA ASN A 26 5.97 -1.10 -13.01
C ASN A 26 6.13 -0.72 -11.54
N ILE A 27 7.22 -0.02 -11.23
CA ILE A 27 7.55 0.34 -9.85
C ILE A 27 6.44 1.20 -9.22
N ILE A 28 5.88 2.13 -9.98
CA ILE A 28 4.79 2.98 -9.46
C ILE A 28 3.59 2.14 -9.11
N THR A 29 3.23 1.18 -9.95
CA THR A 29 2.09 0.30 -9.68
C THR A 29 2.34 -0.57 -8.46
N ILE A 30 3.58 -1.04 -8.26
CA ILE A 30 3.94 -1.82 -7.08
C ILE A 30 3.76 -0.99 -5.81
N PHE A 31 4.22 0.27 -5.80
CA PHE A 31 4.00 1.15 -4.66
C PHE A 31 2.52 1.39 -4.41
N MET A 32 1.74 1.61 -5.47
CA MET A 32 0.30 1.81 -5.32
C MET A 32 -0.37 0.56 -4.76
N ALA A 33 0.06 -0.63 -5.17
CA ALA A 33 -0.46 -1.88 -4.65
C ALA A 33 -0.20 -2.01 -3.15
N ILE A 34 1.01 -1.67 -2.71
CA ILE A 34 1.36 -1.69 -1.29
C ILE A 34 0.51 -0.69 -0.51
N GLU A 35 0.32 0.51 -1.04
CA GLU A 35 -0.52 1.52 -0.40
C GLU A 35 -1.96 1.04 -0.28
N LEU A 36 -2.47 0.36 -1.31
CA LEU A 36 -3.83 -0.19 -1.27
C LEU A 36 -3.94 -1.26 -0.18
N MET A 37 -2.94 -2.12 -0.06
CA MET A 37 -2.93 -3.14 1.00
C MET A 37 -2.88 -2.50 2.39
N LEU A 38 -2.09 -1.45 2.57
CA LEU A 38 -2.02 -0.72 3.84
C LEU A 38 -3.35 -0.05 4.17
N ASN A 39 -4.01 0.53 3.18
CA ASN A 39 -5.34 1.12 3.39
C ASN A 39 -6.36 0.06 3.80
N ALA A 40 -6.27 -1.13 3.22
CA ALA A 40 -7.16 -2.23 3.59
C ALA A 40 -6.96 -2.63 5.06
N VAL A 41 -5.71 -2.72 5.50
CA VAL A 41 -5.39 -3.01 6.90
C VAL A 41 -5.92 -1.90 7.80
N ASN A 42 -5.76 -0.64 7.42
CA ASN A 42 -6.28 0.49 8.19
C ASN A 42 -7.80 0.41 8.34
N LEU A 43 -8.50 0.08 7.26
CA LEU A 43 -9.94 -0.07 7.31
C LEU A 43 -10.34 -1.17 8.30
N ALA A 44 -9.61 -2.28 8.30
CA ALA A 44 -9.86 -3.36 9.25
C ALA A 44 -9.64 -2.90 10.69
N PHE A 45 -8.56 -2.16 10.96
CA PHE A 45 -8.29 -1.64 12.30
C PHE A 45 -9.42 -0.71 12.78
N VAL A 46 -9.88 0.19 11.91
CA VAL A 46 -10.96 1.10 12.28
C VAL A 46 -12.25 0.31 12.55
N ALA A 47 -12.54 -0.68 11.71
CA ALA A 47 -13.74 -1.49 11.88
C ALA A 47 -13.72 -2.26 13.20
N PHE A 48 -12.58 -2.87 13.54
CA PHE A 48 -12.45 -3.58 14.82
C PHE A 48 -12.50 -2.62 16.00
N SER A 49 -11.84 -1.47 15.89
CA SER A 49 -11.86 -0.46 16.94
C SER A 49 -13.30 -0.04 17.26
N GLN A 50 -14.09 0.20 16.22
CA GLN A 50 -15.48 0.61 16.39
C GLN A 50 -16.33 -0.51 16.96
N ALA A 51 -16.11 -1.73 16.50
CA ALA A 51 -16.87 -2.90 16.98
C ALA A 51 -16.61 -3.17 18.45
N LEU A 52 -15.37 -2.97 18.90
CA LEU A 52 -14.97 -3.23 20.28
C LEU A 52 -15.14 -2.01 21.19
N GLY A 53 -15.49 -0.85 20.62
CA GLY A 53 -15.65 0.38 21.39
C GLY A 53 -14.36 0.93 21.96
N GLN A 54 -13.24 0.66 21.31
CA GLN A 54 -11.91 1.09 21.77
C GLN A 54 -11.24 1.95 20.71
N LEU A 55 -10.37 2.86 21.13
CA LEU A 55 -9.66 3.76 20.23
C LEU A 55 -8.30 3.22 19.80
N ASP A 56 -7.85 2.11 20.38
CA ASP A 56 -6.50 1.59 20.11
C ASP A 56 -6.28 1.32 18.63
N GLY A 57 -7.29 0.75 17.94
CA GLY A 57 -7.19 0.47 16.52
C GLY A 57 -7.00 1.74 15.69
N GLN A 58 -7.64 2.84 16.11
CA GLN A 58 -7.51 4.11 15.40
C GLN A 58 -6.15 4.75 15.64
N VAL A 59 -5.58 4.54 16.82
CA VAL A 59 -4.21 4.99 17.10
C VAL A 59 -3.22 4.26 16.21
N PHE A 60 -3.39 2.94 16.06
CA PHE A 60 -2.54 2.17 15.14
C PHE A 60 -2.69 2.65 13.70
N VAL A 61 -3.91 2.99 13.28
CA VAL A 61 -4.14 3.55 11.94
C VAL A 61 -3.34 4.83 11.75
N PHE A 62 -3.32 5.70 12.75
CA PHE A 62 -2.55 6.94 12.67
C PHE A 62 -1.07 6.63 12.41
N PHE A 63 -0.48 5.70 13.15
CA PHE A 63 0.91 5.33 12.96
C PHE A 63 1.16 4.71 11.58
N VAL A 64 0.25 3.86 11.13
CA VAL A 64 0.39 3.25 9.80
C VAL A 64 0.34 4.30 8.70
N ILE A 65 -0.53 5.30 8.84
CA ILE A 65 -0.60 6.39 7.86
C ILE A 65 0.72 7.16 7.80
N VAL A 66 1.32 7.43 8.96
CA VAL A 66 2.61 8.13 9.01
C VAL A 66 3.70 7.30 8.30
N VAL A 67 3.75 6.00 8.58
CA VAL A 67 4.72 5.11 7.93
C VAL A 67 4.48 5.04 6.43
N ALA A 68 3.22 4.90 6.02
CA ALA A 68 2.87 4.84 4.60
C ALA A 68 3.27 6.12 3.88
N ALA A 69 3.05 7.27 4.50
CA ALA A 69 3.44 8.55 3.90
C ALA A 69 4.96 8.65 3.75
N ALA A 70 5.71 8.21 4.75
CA ALA A 70 7.17 8.21 4.69
C ALA A 70 7.67 7.26 3.59
N GLU A 71 7.09 6.07 3.50
CA GLU A 71 7.45 5.12 2.46
C GLU A 71 7.15 5.66 1.07
N ALA A 72 5.99 6.29 0.90
CA ALA A 72 5.62 6.87 -0.38
C ALA A 72 6.59 7.98 -0.78
N ALA A 73 6.97 8.84 0.15
CA ALA A 73 7.92 9.91 -0.13
C ALA A 73 9.27 9.36 -0.58
N VAL A 74 9.81 8.40 0.17
CA VAL A 74 11.09 7.79 -0.17
C VAL A 74 10.98 7.01 -1.49
N GLY A 75 9.91 6.24 -1.65
CA GLY A 75 9.71 5.45 -2.86
C GLY A 75 9.58 6.30 -4.10
N LEU A 76 8.84 7.41 -4.01
CA LEU A 76 8.70 8.32 -5.14
C LEU A 76 10.04 8.98 -5.49
N ALA A 77 10.84 9.31 -4.48
CA ALA A 77 12.17 9.86 -4.72
C ALA A 77 13.04 8.87 -5.49
N ILE A 78 13.00 7.60 -5.11
CA ILE A 78 13.74 6.55 -5.78
C ILE A 78 13.25 6.39 -7.23
N VAL A 79 11.93 6.36 -7.41
CA VAL A 79 11.34 6.24 -8.74
C VAL A 79 11.76 7.40 -9.63
N MET A 80 11.76 8.62 -9.09
CA MET A 80 12.19 9.79 -9.86
C MET A 80 13.66 9.69 -10.29
N LEU A 81 14.52 9.23 -9.39
CA LEU A 81 15.94 9.05 -9.74
C LEU A 81 16.11 8.01 -10.85
N ILE A 82 15.38 6.90 -10.75
CA ILE A 82 15.45 5.85 -11.77
C ILE A 82 14.93 6.38 -13.10
N ALA A 83 13.80 7.07 -13.09
CA ALA A 83 13.19 7.60 -14.30
C ALA A 83 14.11 8.61 -15.01
N ARG A 84 14.79 9.45 -14.24
CA ARG A 84 15.71 10.44 -14.80
C ARG A 84 16.93 9.80 -15.45
N ASN A 85 17.39 8.69 -14.90
CA ASN A 85 18.62 8.05 -15.38
C ASN A 85 18.35 6.98 -16.45
N ARG A 86 17.23 6.28 -16.34
CA ARG A 86 16.97 5.08 -17.15
C ARG A 86 15.80 5.23 -18.11
N GLN A 87 14.96 6.22 -17.90
CA GLN A 87 13.74 6.41 -18.68
C GLN A 87 12.82 5.19 -18.67
N SER A 88 12.93 4.35 -17.63
CA SER A 88 12.10 3.16 -17.48
C SER A 88 11.77 2.96 -16.02
N LEU A 89 10.49 2.63 -15.76
CA LEU A 89 10.01 2.29 -14.41
C LEU A 89 9.75 0.79 -14.27
N ASN A 90 10.08 0.01 -15.27
CA ASN A 90 9.89 -1.44 -15.23
C ASN A 90 11.01 -2.07 -14.41
N VAL A 91 10.63 -2.85 -13.40
CA VAL A 91 11.58 -3.43 -12.44
C VAL A 91 12.56 -4.37 -13.13
N GLU A 92 12.09 -5.19 -14.04
CA GLU A 92 12.96 -6.12 -14.75
C GLU A 92 14.01 -5.37 -15.58
N ARG A 93 13.60 -4.32 -16.24
CA ARG A 93 14.51 -3.53 -17.04
C ARG A 93 15.56 -2.85 -16.17
N VAL A 94 15.16 -2.34 -15.02
CA VAL A 94 16.11 -1.75 -14.09
C VAL A 94 17.12 -2.79 -13.62
N ASN A 95 16.68 -3.99 -13.32
CA ASN A 95 17.58 -5.07 -12.91
C ASN A 95 18.56 -5.44 -13.99
N LEU A 96 18.13 -5.51 -15.23
CA LEU A 96 19.03 -5.82 -16.35
C LEU A 96 20.09 -4.75 -16.55
N LEU A 97 19.73 -3.50 -16.32
CA LEU A 97 20.67 -2.39 -16.49
C LEU A 97 21.69 -2.29 -15.35
N LYS A 98 21.46 -3.00 -14.28
CA LYS A 98 22.38 -3.06 -13.16
C LYS A 98 23.65 -3.86 -13.49
N PHE A 99 23.53 -4.77 -14.40
CA PHE A 99 24.59 -5.68 -14.77
C PHE A 99 25.09 -5.43 -16.17
#